data_52274125d6a712ebf4368b8796e62f04
#
_entry.id   52274125d6a712ebf4368b8796e62f04
#
_cell.length_a   1.000
_cell.length_b   1.000
_cell.length_c   1.000
_cell.angle_alpha   90.00
_cell.angle_beta   90.00
_cell.angle_gamma   90.00
#
_symmetry.space_group_name_H-M   'P 1'
#
loop_
_entity.id
_entity.type
_entity.pdbx_description
1 polymer ?
#
loop_
_entity_poly.entity_id
_entity_poly.type
_entity_poly.pdbx_seq_one_letter_code
_entity_poly.pdbx_strand_id
1 'polypeptide(L)'
;SSEAGPEHFSAALQAVARDPGMDGALVIFSPQLESDALETARAIAALQPAFGKPLLACWMGDATVAAARRLLNDAGIPSFRTPEAAVGAFGNLASFYENQQLLQQTPPPMSDLAVPDIEGARLLIESVLAERRRSLTELESKALLAAFHIPVTQTMLARNPNEAMMIATQLGFPVALKIDSPDVVHKSDVQGVVLNIQNGASARDAYAEMIERVRRLQPEARINGVTVQRMARNRRGREVYVGMVTDPAFGPVIVFGAGGTMIELIDDRAMELPPL
;
A
#
# COMPACT_ATOMS: atom_id res chain seq x y z
N SER A 1 13.43 5.44 -39.93
CA SER A 1 13.39 4.90 -41.29
C SER A 1 14.74 4.26 -41.60
N SER A 2 14.78 3.30 -42.48
CA SER A 2 16.02 2.62 -42.94
C SER A 2 17.04 3.57 -43.62
N GLU A 3 16.63 4.78 -43.96
CA GLU A 3 17.41 5.81 -44.66
C GLU A 3 17.80 7.00 -43.79
N ALA A 4 17.61 6.91 -42.47
CA ALA A 4 17.93 8.04 -41.57
C ALA A 4 19.45 8.15 -41.37
N GLY A 5 20.03 9.18 -41.95
CA GLY A 5 21.43 9.57 -41.71
C GLY A 5 21.66 10.37 -40.42
N PRO A 6 22.91 10.71 -40.07
CA PRO A 6 23.26 11.43 -38.86
C PRO A 6 22.49 12.74 -38.66
N GLU A 7 22.18 13.46 -39.76
CA GLU A 7 21.41 14.71 -39.74
C GLU A 7 19.97 14.53 -39.27
N HIS A 8 19.34 13.41 -39.63
CA HIS A 8 17.97 13.11 -39.19
C HIS A 8 17.90 12.87 -37.67
N PHE A 9 18.87 12.12 -37.12
CA PHE A 9 18.97 11.90 -35.66
C PHE A 9 19.23 13.22 -34.94
N SER A 10 20.14 14.06 -35.49
CA SER A 10 20.44 15.36 -34.90
C SER A 10 19.23 16.28 -34.90
N ALA A 11 18.50 16.39 -36.00
CA ALA A 11 17.29 17.21 -36.10
C ALA A 11 16.18 16.73 -35.11
N ALA A 12 15.98 15.42 -35.01
CA ALA A 12 15.00 14.85 -34.07
C ALA A 12 15.39 15.14 -32.62
N LEU A 13 16.64 14.95 -32.24
CA LEU A 13 17.11 15.23 -30.89
C LEU A 13 17.02 16.72 -30.53
N GLN A 14 17.36 17.63 -31.47
CA GLN A 14 17.17 19.06 -31.26
C GLN A 14 15.71 19.46 -31.05
N ALA A 15 14.77 18.78 -31.73
CA ALA A 15 13.33 18.99 -31.50
C ALA A 15 12.92 18.53 -30.09
N VAL A 16 13.36 17.33 -29.67
CA VAL A 16 13.11 16.79 -28.32
C VAL A 16 13.73 17.67 -27.24
N ALA A 17 14.94 18.21 -27.45
CA ALA A 17 15.59 19.08 -26.49
C ALA A 17 14.77 20.35 -26.19
N ARG A 18 14.06 20.87 -27.20
CA ARG A 18 13.23 22.09 -27.08
C ARG A 18 11.82 21.84 -26.58
N ASP A 19 11.36 20.61 -26.62
CA ASP A 19 9.99 20.26 -26.21
C ASP A 19 9.88 20.11 -24.68
N PRO A 20 9.14 21.00 -23.99
CA PRO A 20 8.99 20.91 -22.54
C PRO A 20 8.17 19.68 -22.07
N GLY A 21 7.45 19.02 -22.96
CA GLY A 21 6.69 17.81 -22.67
C GLY A 21 7.52 16.52 -22.75
N MET A 22 8.84 16.62 -23.06
CA MET A 22 9.74 15.48 -23.13
C MET A 22 10.78 15.54 -22.03
N ASP A 23 10.87 14.52 -21.19
CA ASP A 23 11.80 14.46 -20.05
C ASP A 23 13.16 13.85 -20.40
N GLY A 24 13.28 13.20 -21.54
CA GLY A 24 14.52 12.58 -22.02
C GLY A 24 14.37 11.97 -23.39
N ALA A 25 15.44 11.35 -23.89
CA ALA A 25 15.43 10.66 -25.16
C ALA A 25 16.18 9.33 -25.12
N LEU A 26 15.62 8.34 -25.80
CA LEU A 26 16.30 7.09 -26.14
C LEU A 26 16.48 7.02 -27.67
N VAL A 27 17.73 7.00 -28.11
CA VAL A 27 18.05 6.79 -29.53
C VAL A 27 18.31 5.31 -29.78
N ILE A 28 17.56 4.74 -30.71
CA ILE A 28 17.75 3.33 -31.13
C ILE A 28 18.35 3.32 -32.53
N PHE A 29 19.51 2.72 -32.66
CA PHE A 29 20.20 2.53 -33.93
C PHE A 29 20.32 1.05 -34.24
N SER A 30 19.74 0.65 -35.39
CA SER A 30 19.90 -0.68 -35.96
C SER A 30 20.75 -0.56 -37.22
N PRO A 31 21.94 -1.19 -37.27
CA PRO A 31 22.82 -1.06 -38.42
C PRO A 31 22.19 -1.61 -39.71
N GLN A 32 22.30 -0.86 -40.78
CA GLN A 32 21.94 -1.22 -42.14
C GLN A 32 23.20 -1.23 -43.02
N LEU A 33 23.12 -1.83 -44.21
CA LEU A 33 24.27 -1.92 -45.11
C LEU A 33 24.91 -0.55 -45.48
N GLU A 34 24.09 0.48 -45.56
CA GLU A 34 24.50 1.83 -45.98
C GLU A 34 24.61 2.83 -44.76
N SER A 35 24.37 2.35 -43.55
CA SER A 35 24.41 3.23 -42.35
C SER A 35 25.80 3.27 -41.71
N ASP A 36 26.32 4.47 -41.44
CA ASP A 36 27.54 4.63 -40.65
C ASP A 36 27.21 4.81 -39.18
N ALA A 37 27.40 3.71 -38.42
CA ALA A 37 27.14 3.67 -36.99
C ALA A 37 28.04 4.64 -36.20
N LEU A 38 29.28 4.84 -36.64
CA LEU A 38 30.27 5.68 -35.94
C LEU A 38 30.03 7.16 -36.22
N GLU A 39 29.70 7.53 -37.45
CA GLU A 39 29.37 8.88 -37.83
C GLU A 39 28.07 9.36 -37.16
N THR A 40 27.08 8.52 -37.14
CA THR A 40 25.80 8.78 -36.40
C THR A 40 26.06 8.98 -34.92
N ALA A 41 26.93 8.18 -34.30
CA ALA A 41 27.28 8.31 -32.89
C ALA A 41 28.04 9.63 -32.62
N ARG A 42 28.96 10.05 -33.55
CA ARG A 42 29.63 11.33 -33.44
C ARG A 42 28.70 12.54 -33.49
N ALA A 43 27.75 12.50 -34.40
CA ALA A 43 26.75 13.56 -34.55
C ALA A 43 25.87 13.70 -33.26
N ILE A 44 25.49 12.57 -32.66
CA ILE A 44 24.71 12.56 -31.42
C ILE A 44 25.57 13.01 -30.22
N ALA A 45 26.79 12.52 -30.12
CA ALA A 45 27.71 12.91 -29.05
C ALA A 45 28.00 14.42 -29.03
N ALA A 46 28.06 15.03 -30.21
CA ALA A 46 28.25 16.47 -30.34
C ALA A 46 27.08 17.31 -29.78
N LEU A 47 25.88 16.74 -29.70
CA LEU A 47 24.69 17.42 -29.16
C LEU A 47 24.56 17.28 -27.63
N GLN A 48 25.21 16.29 -27.04
CA GLN A 48 25.04 15.95 -25.63
C GLN A 48 25.26 17.14 -24.69
N PRO A 49 26.31 17.99 -24.81
CA PRO A 49 26.54 19.10 -23.89
C PRO A 49 25.42 20.15 -23.87
N ALA A 50 24.64 20.27 -24.95
CA ALA A 50 23.58 21.25 -25.11
C ALA A 50 22.17 20.60 -24.96
N PHE A 51 22.09 19.28 -24.84
CA PHE A 51 20.80 18.56 -24.82
C PHE A 51 19.98 18.83 -23.55
N GLY A 52 20.65 18.95 -22.41
CA GLY A 52 20.04 19.38 -21.14
C GLY A 52 19.05 18.41 -20.50
N LYS A 53 18.87 17.22 -21.06
CA LYS A 53 17.96 16.15 -20.59
C LYS A 53 18.68 14.81 -20.61
N PRO A 54 18.19 13.78 -19.88
CA PRO A 54 18.72 12.42 -20.02
C PRO A 54 18.68 11.93 -21.46
N LEU A 55 19.83 11.48 -21.97
CA LEU A 55 19.99 10.94 -23.31
C LEU A 55 20.62 9.55 -23.20
N LEU A 56 19.91 8.53 -23.66
CA LEU A 56 20.36 7.15 -23.68
C LEU A 56 20.45 6.67 -25.13
N ALA A 57 21.32 5.71 -25.38
CA ALA A 57 21.53 5.15 -26.69
C ALA A 57 21.39 3.63 -26.67
N CYS A 58 20.74 3.07 -27.67
CA CYS A 58 20.73 1.64 -27.94
C CYS A 58 21.34 1.41 -29.33
N TRP A 59 22.59 0.95 -29.39
CA TRP A 59 23.27 0.56 -30.63
C TRP A 59 23.23 -0.94 -30.76
N MET A 60 22.30 -1.43 -31.58
CA MET A 60 22.07 -2.85 -31.79
C MET A 60 23.18 -3.45 -32.65
N GLY A 61 23.59 -4.67 -32.34
CA GLY A 61 24.70 -5.35 -32.97
C GLY A 61 25.89 -5.56 -32.05
N ASP A 62 26.98 -6.11 -32.54
CA ASP A 62 28.16 -6.42 -31.72
C ASP A 62 29.45 -5.74 -32.24
N ALA A 63 30.29 -6.43 -32.98
CA ALA A 63 31.60 -5.91 -33.39
C ALA A 63 31.49 -4.66 -34.25
N THR A 64 30.55 -4.60 -35.17
CA THR A 64 30.32 -3.50 -36.12
C THR A 64 29.98 -2.15 -35.46
N VAL A 65 29.40 -2.18 -34.27
CA VAL A 65 28.96 -0.98 -33.53
C VAL A 65 29.76 -0.75 -32.26
N ALA A 66 30.74 -1.57 -31.95
CA ALA A 66 31.51 -1.47 -30.70
C ALA A 66 32.26 -0.15 -30.55
N ALA A 67 32.81 0.42 -31.64
CA ALA A 67 33.48 1.69 -31.65
C ALA A 67 32.51 2.86 -31.38
N ALA A 68 31.34 2.82 -31.98
CA ALA A 68 30.25 3.78 -31.74
C ALA A 68 29.76 3.79 -30.31
N ARG A 69 29.56 2.61 -29.70
CA ARG A 69 29.14 2.49 -28.28
C ARG A 69 30.22 3.09 -27.35
N ARG A 70 31.49 2.81 -27.60
CA ARG A 70 32.58 3.43 -26.79
C ARG A 70 32.53 4.93 -26.88
N LEU A 71 32.46 5.48 -28.09
CA LEU A 71 32.36 6.92 -28.29
C LEU A 71 31.20 7.57 -27.57
N LEU A 72 30.02 6.95 -27.61
CA LEU A 72 28.82 7.44 -26.89
C LEU A 72 29.05 7.42 -25.37
N ASN A 73 29.56 6.30 -24.82
CA ASN A 73 29.86 6.19 -23.39
C ASN A 73 30.92 7.23 -22.96
N ASP A 74 31.97 7.44 -23.74
CA ASP A 74 33.02 8.45 -23.47
C ASP A 74 32.45 9.88 -23.51
N ALA A 75 31.41 10.10 -24.32
CA ALA A 75 30.67 11.36 -24.37
C ALA A 75 29.63 11.51 -23.25
N GLY A 76 29.52 10.56 -22.33
CA GLY A 76 28.55 10.59 -21.25
C GLY A 76 27.13 10.16 -21.64
N ILE A 77 26.98 9.49 -22.79
CA ILE A 77 25.71 8.92 -23.26
C ILE A 77 25.73 7.41 -23.01
N PRO A 78 25.03 6.90 -21.97
CA PRO A 78 24.99 5.47 -21.70
C PRO A 78 24.46 4.70 -22.90
N SER A 79 25.20 3.68 -23.35
CA SER A 79 24.81 2.90 -24.51
C SER A 79 24.55 1.43 -24.17
N PHE A 80 23.48 0.91 -24.72
CA PHE A 80 22.96 -0.44 -24.47
C PHE A 80 22.95 -1.27 -25.75
N ARG A 81 22.91 -2.60 -25.58
CA ARG A 81 22.84 -3.55 -26.71
C ARG A 81 21.42 -3.83 -27.17
N THR A 82 20.46 -3.67 -26.25
CA THR A 82 19.04 -3.93 -26.50
C THR A 82 18.18 -2.77 -26.04
N PRO A 83 17.03 -2.52 -26.69
CA PRO A 83 16.08 -1.49 -26.28
C PRO A 83 15.54 -1.72 -24.87
N GLU A 84 15.31 -2.96 -24.47
CA GLU A 84 14.79 -3.31 -23.15
C GLU A 84 15.75 -2.89 -22.04
N ALA A 85 17.04 -3.12 -22.22
CA ALA A 85 18.05 -2.68 -21.26
C ALA A 85 18.11 -1.17 -21.13
N ALA A 86 17.96 -0.45 -22.25
CA ALA A 86 17.94 1.01 -22.26
C ALA A 86 16.68 1.57 -21.57
N VAL A 87 15.51 0.99 -21.85
CA VAL A 87 14.24 1.35 -21.20
C VAL A 87 14.29 1.07 -19.71
N GLY A 88 14.83 -0.08 -19.30
CA GLY A 88 15.02 -0.42 -17.89
C GLY A 88 15.91 0.57 -17.16
N ALA A 89 17.02 1.00 -17.78
CA ALA A 89 17.90 2.03 -17.22
C ALA A 89 17.20 3.40 -17.11
N PHE A 90 16.37 3.77 -18.10
CA PHE A 90 15.58 4.99 -18.02
C PHE A 90 14.53 4.92 -16.90
N GLY A 91 13.87 3.76 -16.75
CA GLY A 91 12.92 3.51 -15.64
C GLY A 91 13.59 3.68 -14.27
N ASN A 92 14.80 3.15 -14.07
CA ASN A 92 15.56 3.34 -12.84
C ASN A 92 15.88 4.82 -12.57
N LEU A 93 16.20 5.59 -13.63
CA LEU A 93 16.45 7.01 -13.52
C LEU A 93 15.18 7.78 -13.12
N ALA A 94 14.03 7.46 -13.73
CA ALA A 94 12.75 8.04 -13.39
C ALA A 94 12.37 7.75 -11.92
N SER A 95 12.47 6.49 -11.49
CA SER A 95 12.23 6.09 -10.10
C SER A 95 13.16 6.78 -9.11
N PHE A 96 14.43 7.01 -9.48
CA PHE A 96 15.34 7.78 -8.64
C PHE A 96 14.85 9.22 -8.44
N TYR A 97 14.40 9.89 -9.51
CA TYR A 97 13.86 11.25 -9.41
C TYR A 97 12.57 11.32 -8.61
N GLU A 98 11.66 10.38 -8.82
CA GLU A 98 10.43 10.26 -8.03
C GLU A 98 10.74 10.07 -6.54
N ASN A 99 11.66 9.16 -6.21
CA ASN A 99 12.09 8.94 -4.83
C ASN A 99 12.76 10.19 -4.22
N GLN A 100 13.55 10.93 -4.99
CA GLN A 100 14.12 12.21 -4.52
C GLN A 100 13.04 13.25 -4.22
N GLN A 101 12.00 13.33 -5.03
CA GLN A 101 10.88 14.22 -4.78
C GLN A 101 10.09 13.80 -3.54
N LEU A 102 9.81 12.50 -3.37
CA LEU A 102 9.14 11.96 -2.19
C LEU A 102 9.93 12.25 -0.91
N LEU A 103 11.25 12.08 -0.92
CA LEU A 103 12.12 12.39 0.23
C LEU A 103 12.14 13.88 0.61
N GLN A 104 11.81 14.78 -0.31
CA GLN A 104 11.74 16.22 -0.07
C GLN A 104 10.33 16.68 0.36
N GLN A 105 9.32 15.81 0.29
CA GLN A 105 7.97 16.15 0.74
C GLN A 105 7.96 16.28 2.26
N THR A 106 7.54 17.44 2.74
CA THR A 106 7.29 17.66 4.15
C THR A 106 5.80 17.43 4.40
N PRO A 107 5.42 16.55 5.33
CA PRO A 107 4.00 16.38 5.68
C PRO A 107 3.39 17.72 6.10
N PRO A 108 2.12 17.98 5.76
CA PRO A 108 1.44 19.18 6.23
C PRO A 108 1.40 19.20 7.76
N PRO A 109 1.42 20.39 8.40
CA PRO A 109 1.34 20.49 9.86
C PRO A 109 0.03 19.85 10.36
N MET A 110 0.11 19.05 11.40
CA MET A 110 -1.05 18.39 12.04
C MET A 110 -1.90 19.35 12.90
N SER A 111 -1.71 20.66 12.77
CA SER A 111 -2.35 21.69 13.61
C SER A 111 -3.88 21.71 13.57
N ASP A 112 -4.48 21.18 12.49
CA ASP A 112 -5.94 21.15 12.33
C ASP A 112 -6.57 19.84 12.84
N LEU A 113 -5.76 18.88 13.30
CA LEU A 113 -6.26 17.64 13.87
C LEU A 113 -6.57 17.84 15.35
N ALA A 114 -7.68 17.26 15.80
CA ALA A 114 -8.02 17.23 17.22
C ALA A 114 -6.92 16.53 18.02
N VAL A 115 -6.59 17.07 19.19
CA VAL A 115 -5.55 16.50 20.06
C VAL A 115 -6.00 15.11 20.53
N PRO A 116 -5.22 14.05 20.27
CA PRO A 116 -5.59 12.72 20.73
C PRO A 116 -5.46 12.57 22.24
N ASP A 117 -6.26 11.70 22.82
CA ASP A 117 -6.17 11.31 24.24
C ASP A 117 -5.03 10.28 24.42
N ILE A 118 -3.81 10.77 24.45
CA ILE A 118 -2.60 9.95 24.61
C ILE A 118 -2.55 9.28 25.97
N GLU A 119 -2.98 9.96 27.03
CA GLU A 119 -2.96 9.41 28.39
C GLU A 119 -3.98 8.27 28.54
N GLY A 120 -5.20 8.44 28.03
CA GLY A 120 -6.20 7.36 28.00
C GLY A 120 -5.71 6.16 27.20
N ALA A 121 -5.10 6.39 26.05
CA ALA A 121 -4.50 5.34 25.21
C ALA A 121 -3.39 4.58 25.95
N ARG A 122 -2.50 5.32 26.67
CA ARG A 122 -1.42 4.73 27.47
C ARG A 122 -1.95 3.85 28.59
N LEU A 123 -2.89 4.37 29.40
CA LEU A 123 -3.48 3.63 30.49
C LEU A 123 -4.16 2.33 30.02
N LEU A 124 -4.84 2.38 28.86
CA LEU A 124 -5.44 1.20 28.26
C LEU A 124 -4.38 0.15 27.90
N ILE A 125 -3.29 0.55 27.27
CA ILE A 125 -2.19 -0.35 26.91
C ILE A 125 -1.54 -0.93 28.17
N GLU A 126 -1.25 -0.11 29.17
CA GLU A 126 -0.65 -0.54 30.44
C GLU A 126 -1.53 -1.54 31.17
N SER A 127 -2.86 -1.36 31.17
CA SER A 127 -3.79 -2.31 31.79
C SER A 127 -3.74 -3.69 31.12
N VAL A 128 -3.66 -3.74 29.78
CA VAL A 128 -3.57 -4.99 29.02
C VAL A 128 -2.22 -5.68 29.26
N LEU A 129 -1.14 -4.92 29.32
CA LEU A 129 0.18 -5.46 29.64
C LEU A 129 0.28 -5.99 31.06
N ALA A 130 -0.39 -5.34 32.03
CA ALA A 130 -0.47 -5.82 33.43
C ALA A 130 -1.16 -7.19 33.53
N GLU A 131 -2.11 -7.48 32.64
CA GLU A 131 -2.74 -8.80 32.51
C GLU A 131 -1.88 -9.82 31.74
N ARG A 132 -0.63 -9.44 31.36
CA ARG A 132 0.31 -10.24 30.56
C ARG A 132 -0.24 -10.60 29.16
N ARG A 133 -1.17 -9.83 28.66
CA ARG A 133 -1.68 -9.96 27.29
C ARG A 133 -0.81 -9.17 26.32
N ARG A 134 -0.75 -9.63 25.07
CA ARG A 134 -0.05 -8.96 23.95
C ARG A 134 -1.01 -8.51 22.86
N SER A 135 -2.30 -8.79 23.02
CA SER A 135 -3.34 -8.43 22.07
C SER A 135 -4.50 -7.76 22.79
N LEU A 136 -5.03 -6.73 22.17
CA LEU A 136 -6.25 -6.04 22.61
C LEU A 136 -7.49 -6.85 22.21
N THR A 137 -8.54 -6.80 23.02
CA THR A 137 -9.87 -7.22 22.59
C THR A 137 -10.43 -6.24 21.56
N GLU A 138 -11.55 -6.58 20.90
CA GLU A 138 -12.19 -5.67 19.95
C GLU A 138 -12.65 -4.37 20.57
N LEU A 139 -13.17 -4.42 21.80
CA LEU A 139 -13.60 -3.21 22.53
C LEU A 139 -12.41 -2.32 22.92
N GLU A 140 -11.34 -2.92 23.43
CA GLU A 140 -10.11 -2.21 23.75
C GLU A 140 -9.48 -1.57 22.50
N SER A 141 -9.44 -2.30 21.38
CA SER A 141 -8.94 -1.78 20.10
C SER A 141 -9.77 -0.58 19.64
N LYS A 142 -11.10 -0.66 19.74
CA LYS A 142 -11.98 0.45 19.38
C LYS A 142 -11.84 1.64 20.32
N ALA A 143 -11.64 1.41 21.61
CA ALA A 143 -11.36 2.48 22.56
C ALA A 143 -10.03 3.18 22.23
N LEU A 144 -8.98 2.42 21.90
CA LEU A 144 -7.71 2.96 21.46
C LEU A 144 -7.84 3.81 20.19
N LEU A 145 -8.52 3.31 19.18
CA LEU A 145 -8.75 4.05 17.93
C LEU A 145 -9.57 5.32 18.18
N ALA A 146 -10.58 5.26 19.03
CA ALA A 146 -11.39 6.43 19.40
C ALA A 146 -10.59 7.49 20.14
N ALA A 147 -9.59 7.13 20.96
CA ALA A 147 -8.68 8.06 21.61
C ALA A 147 -7.89 8.91 20.60
N PHE A 148 -7.67 8.37 19.39
CA PHE A 148 -7.04 9.07 18.26
C PHE A 148 -8.06 9.64 17.26
N HIS A 149 -9.33 9.78 17.66
CA HIS A 149 -10.42 10.29 16.81
C HIS A 149 -10.67 9.51 15.53
N ILE A 150 -10.21 8.26 15.45
CA ILE A 150 -10.49 7.38 14.32
C ILE A 150 -11.94 6.89 14.47
N PRO A 151 -12.80 7.10 13.46
CA PRO A 151 -14.19 6.66 13.53
C PRO A 151 -14.33 5.16 13.69
N VAL A 152 -15.07 4.73 14.70
CA VAL A 152 -15.33 3.32 14.98
C VAL A 152 -16.81 3.03 15.00
N THR A 153 -17.20 1.81 14.63
CA THR A 153 -18.60 1.37 14.76
C THR A 153 -18.97 1.24 16.23
N GLN A 154 -20.15 1.77 16.60
CA GLN A 154 -20.68 1.62 17.93
C GLN A 154 -20.85 0.13 18.26
N THR A 155 -20.24 -0.29 19.35
CA THR A 155 -20.18 -1.69 19.79
C THR A 155 -20.39 -1.73 21.30
N MET A 156 -21.24 -2.63 21.75
CA MET A 156 -21.57 -2.80 23.15
C MET A 156 -21.42 -4.26 23.57
N LEU A 157 -20.98 -4.50 24.80
CA LEU A 157 -20.83 -5.84 25.35
C LEU A 157 -22.15 -6.28 26.00
N ALA A 158 -22.66 -7.43 25.60
CA ALA A 158 -23.72 -8.15 26.25
C ALA A 158 -23.13 -9.30 27.07
N ARG A 159 -23.58 -9.43 28.33
CA ARG A 159 -23.13 -10.49 29.25
C ARG A 159 -24.14 -11.61 29.40
N ASN A 160 -25.32 -11.44 28.85
CA ASN A 160 -26.40 -12.45 28.86
C ASN A 160 -27.30 -12.25 27.62
N PRO A 161 -28.15 -13.27 27.30
CA PRO A 161 -29.00 -13.21 26.12
C PRO A 161 -29.99 -12.04 26.09
N ASN A 162 -30.51 -11.62 27.26
CA ASN A 162 -31.45 -10.51 27.32
C ASN A 162 -30.76 -9.16 27.06
N GLU A 163 -29.55 -8.98 27.56
CA GLU A 163 -28.73 -7.80 27.22
C GLU A 163 -28.44 -7.74 25.72
N ALA A 164 -28.12 -8.88 25.09
CA ALA A 164 -27.89 -8.93 23.64
C ALA A 164 -29.12 -8.46 22.85
N MET A 165 -30.31 -8.91 23.25
CA MET A 165 -31.58 -8.48 22.67
C MET A 165 -31.81 -6.97 22.84
N MET A 166 -31.62 -6.46 24.07
CA MET A 166 -31.84 -5.04 24.38
C MET A 166 -30.84 -4.13 23.59
N ILE A 167 -29.57 -4.48 23.60
CA ILE A 167 -28.54 -3.74 22.88
C ILE A 167 -28.80 -3.75 21.38
N ALA A 168 -29.13 -4.92 20.81
CA ALA A 168 -29.43 -5.03 19.38
C ALA A 168 -30.63 -4.17 18.98
N THR A 169 -31.67 -4.13 19.83
CA THR A 169 -32.84 -3.27 19.60
C THR A 169 -32.50 -1.80 19.69
N GLN A 170 -31.65 -1.40 20.62
CA GLN A 170 -31.19 -0.02 20.80
C GLN A 170 -30.33 0.45 19.62
N LEU A 171 -29.39 -0.39 19.14
CA LEU A 171 -28.51 -0.09 18.02
C LEU A 171 -29.23 -0.04 16.67
N GLY A 172 -30.36 -0.76 16.57
CA GLY A 172 -31.11 -0.94 15.32
C GLY A 172 -30.49 -1.99 14.39
N PHE A 173 -31.35 -2.63 13.63
CA PHE A 173 -31.01 -3.78 12.77
C PHE A 173 -30.60 -3.39 11.35
N PRO A 174 -29.81 -4.22 10.67
CA PRO A 174 -29.22 -5.47 11.14
C PRO A 174 -28.01 -5.25 12.06
N VAL A 175 -27.77 -6.20 12.95
CA VAL A 175 -26.59 -6.22 13.81
C VAL A 175 -25.73 -7.46 13.56
N ALA A 176 -24.46 -7.36 13.96
CA ALA A 176 -23.53 -8.47 14.07
C ALA A 176 -23.22 -8.75 15.53
N LEU A 177 -23.16 -10.03 15.88
CA LEU A 177 -22.71 -10.53 17.17
C LEU A 177 -21.36 -11.19 17.03
N LYS A 178 -20.43 -10.90 17.95
CA LYS A 178 -19.11 -11.51 17.97
C LYS A 178 -18.72 -11.88 19.39
N ILE A 179 -18.09 -13.04 19.55
CA ILE A 179 -17.57 -13.46 20.87
C ILE A 179 -16.53 -12.46 21.36
N ASP A 180 -16.59 -12.08 22.64
CA ASP A 180 -15.60 -11.29 23.32
C ASP A 180 -14.83 -12.16 24.32
N SER A 181 -13.58 -12.41 23.96
CA SER A 181 -12.67 -13.26 24.71
C SER A 181 -11.23 -12.79 24.47
N PRO A 182 -10.42 -12.63 25.50
CA PRO A 182 -8.99 -12.34 25.36
C PRO A 182 -8.18 -13.52 24.85
N ASP A 183 -8.73 -14.73 24.91
CA ASP A 183 -8.07 -15.99 24.56
C ASP A 183 -8.44 -16.47 23.13
N VAL A 184 -9.47 -15.87 22.51
CA VAL A 184 -9.93 -16.17 21.16
C VAL A 184 -9.46 -15.09 20.19
N VAL A 185 -8.35 -15.32 19.51
CA VAL A 185 -7.78 -14.36 18.52
C VAL A 185 -8.59 -14.40 17.21
N HIS A 186 -8.79 -15.57 16.65
CA HIS A 186 -9.54 -15.75 15.40
C HIS A 186 -10.97 -16.20 15.69
N LYS A 187 -11.88 -15.24 15.80
CA LYS A 187 -13.29 -15.50 16.17
C LYS A 187 -14.03 -16.40 15.17
N SER A 188 -13.63 -16.36 13.90
CA SER A 188 -14.22 -17.19 12.84
C SER A 188 -13.93 -18.67 13.02
N ASP A 189 -12.75 -19.03 13.54
CA ASP A 189 -12.33 -20.43 13.72
C ASP A 189 -13.18 -21.17 14.75
N VAL A 190 -13.68 -20.42 15.74
CA VAL A 190 -14.58 -20.94 16.77
C VAL A 190 -16.05 -20.66 16.46
N GLN A 191 -16.35 -20.24 15.22
CA GLN A 191 -17.69 -19.81 14.81
C GLN A 191 -18.29 -18.75 15.77
N GLY A 192 -17.42 -17.88 16.29
CA GLY A 192 -17.75 -16.82 17.24
C GLY A 192 -18.22 -15.53 16.57
N VAL A 193 -18.72 -15.58 15.34
CA VAL A 193 -19.28 -14.44 14.60
C VAL A 193 -20.61 -14.83 13.99
N VAL A 194 -21.67 -14.05 14.23
CA VAL A 194 -22.96 -14.15 13.57
C VAL A 194 -23.34 -12.82 12.99
N LEU A 195 -23.57 -12.79 11.69
CA LEU A 195 -23.87 -11.58 10.91
C LEU A 195 -25.36 -11.50 10.55
N ASN A 196 -25.78 -10.29 10.19
CA ASN A 196 -27.09 -10.01 9.59
C ASN A 196 -28.30 -10.42 10.47
N ILE A 197 -28.19 -10.22 11.76
CA ILE A 197 -29.30 -10.45 12.69
C ILE A 197 -30.32 -9.32 12.54
N GLN A 198 -31.61 -9.70 12.33
CA GLN A 198 -32.67 -8.80 11.90
C GLN A 198 -33.64 -8.37 13.01
N ASN A 199 -33.63 -9.05 14.17
CA ASN A 199 -34.54 -8.77 15.27
C ASN A 199 -33.96 -9.18 16.63
N GLY A 200 -34.59 -8.71 17.71
CA GLY A 200 -34.11 -8.94 19.08
C GLY A 200 -34.20 -10.42 19.53
N ALA A 201 -35.21 -11.16 19.12
CA ALA A 201 -35.32 -12.57 19.46
C ALA A 201 -34.18 -13.39 18.87
N SER A 202 -33.86 -13.15 17.57
CA SER A 202 -32.72 -13.78 16.92
C SER A 202 -31.38 -13.37 17.56
N ALA A 203 -31.26 -12.15 18.08
CA ALA A 203 -30.04 -11.72 18.79
C ALA A 203 -29.85 -12.47 20.11
N ARG A 204 -30.97 -12.70 20.86
CA ARG A 204 -30.96 -13.46 22.10
C ARG A 204 -30.56 -14.92 21.87
N ASP A 205 -31.17 -15.53 20.86
CA ASP A 205 -30.94 -16.95 20.54
C ASP A 205 -29.52 -17.16 20.01
N ALA A 206 -29.06 -16.29 19.12
CA ALA A 206 -27.67 -16.29 18.59
C ALA A 206 -26.63 -16.14 19.71
N TYR A 207 -26.88 -15.29 20.72
CA TYR A 207 -26.02 -15.19 21.89
C TYR A 207 -25.85 -16.53 22.60
N ALA A 208 -26.96 -17.18 22.92
CA ALA A 208 -26.95 -18.43 23.68
C ALA A 208 -26.22 -19.55 22.90
N GLU A 209 -26.54 -19.69 21.61
CA GLU A 209 -25.91 -20.68 20.74
C GLU A 209 -24.39 -20.42 20.57
N MET A 210 -23.99 -19.15 20.44
CA MET A 210 -22.58 -18.79 20.29
C MET A 210 -21.77 -19.13 21.54
N ILE A 211 -22.28 -18.82 22.73
CA ILE A 211 -21.59 -19.11 23.99
C ILE A 211 -21.44 -20.63 24.17
N GLU A 212 -22.49 -21.40 23.90
CA GLU A 212 -22.46 -22.88 24.00
C GLU A 212 -21.43 -23.47 23.02
N ARG A 213 -21.42 -22.97 21.79
CA ARG A 213 -20.52 -23.43 20.74
C ARG A 213 -19.04 -23.12 21.07
N VAL A 214 -18.73 -21.89 21.49
CA VAL A 214 -17.36 -21.49 21.83
C VAL A 214 -16.85 -22.29 23.03
N ARG A 215 -17.68 -22.49 24.08
CA ARG A 215 -17.31 -23.30 25.23
C ARG A 215 -17.01 -24.76 24.87
N ARG A 216 -17.70 -25.29 23.88
CA ARG A 216 -17.45 -26.64 23.38
C ARG A 216 -16.17 -26.77 22.61
N LEU A 217 -15.84 -25.73 21.78
CA LEU A 217 -14.66 -25.74 20.93
C LEU A 217 -13.37 -25.31 21.69
N GLN A 218 -13.52 -24.41 22.65
CA GLN A 218 -12.43 -23.91 23.51
C GLN A 218 -12.89 -23.83 24.97
N PRO A 219 -12.93 -24.97 25.70
CA PRO A 219 -13.41 -25.03 27.08
C PRO A 219 -12.66 -24.13 28.06
N GLU A 220 -11.36 -23.94 27.83
CA GLU A 220 -10.49 -23.15 28.72
C GLU A 220 -10.49 -21.65 28.43
N ALA A 221 -11.14 -21.21 27.32
CA ALA A 221 -11.16 -19.82 26.97
C ALA A 221 -12.02 -18.98 27.93
N ARG A 222 -11.48 -17.88 28.41
CA ARG A 222 -12.24 -16.89 29.19
C ARG A 222 -13.17 -16.15 28.27
N ILE A 223 -14.45 -16.17 28.56
CA ILE A 223 -15.49 -15.48 27.78
C ILE A 223 -16.04 -14.33 28.61
N ASN A 224 -15.82 -13.09 28.15
CA ASN A 224 -16.38 -11.89 28.79
C ASN A 224 -17.85 -11.68 28.43
N GLY A 225 -18.26 -12.19 27.25
CA GLY A 225 -19.60 -12.02 26.70
C GLY A 225 -19.61 -12.06 25.19
N VAL A 226 -20.55 -11.34 24.61
CA VAL A 226 -20.70 -11.17 23.15
C VAL A 226 -20.84 -9.70 22.83
N THR A 227 -20.02 -9.19 21.92
CA THR A 227 -20.20 -7.83 21.43
C THR A 227 -21.31 -7.78 20.39
N VAL A 228 -22.14 -6.74 20.49
CA VAL A 228 -23.19 -6.41 19.54
C VAL A 228 -22.85 -5.12 18.85
N GLN A 229 -22.84 -5.12 17.53
CA GLN A 229 -22.56 -3.93 16.72
C GLN A 229 -23.51 -3.79 15.55
N ARG A 230 -23.85 -2.57 15.20
CA ARG A 230 -24.63 -2.29 13.99
C ARG A 230 -23.79 -2.61 12.76
N MET A 231 -24.39 -3.28 11.76
CA MET A 231 -23.72 -3.53 10.49
C MET A 231 -23.69 -2.25 9.64
N ALA A 232 -22.51 -1.93 9.13
CA ALA A 232 -22.36 -0.84 8.15
C ALA A 232 -23.02 -1.24 6.83
N ARG A 233 -23.95 -0.41 6.34
CA ARG A 233 -24.65 -0.61 5.07
C ARG A 233 -24.11 0.37 4.03
N ASN A 234 -22.97 0.07 3.44
CA ASN A 234 -22.51 0.83 2.30
C ASN A 234 -22.41 -0.07 1.06
N ARG A 235 -23.45 -0.06 0.23
CA ARG A 235 -23.50 -0.87 -1.01
C ARG A 235 -22.42 -0.49 -2.03
N ARG A 236 -21.78 0.66 -1.89
CA ARG A 236 -20.72 1.17 -2.78
C ARG A 236 -19.38 1.31 -2.06
N GLY A 237 -19.31 0.92 -0.79
CA GLY A 237 -18.07 0.96 -0.01
C GLY A 237 -17.09 -0.10 -0.50
N ARG A 238 -15.82 0.23 -0.44
CA ARG A 238 -14.73 -0.73 -0.58
C ARG A 238 -14.12 -0.98 0.78
N GLU A 239 -13.84 -2.24 1.07
CA GLU A 239 -13.10 -2.60 2.27
C GLU A 239 -11.63 -2.40 2.01
N VAL A 240 -10.97 -1.69 2.90
CA VAL A 240 -9.52 -1.50 2.91
C VAL A 240 -8.99 -1.82 4.29
N TYR A 241 -7.74 -2.23 4.37
CA TYR A 241 -7.05 -2.31 5.64
C TYR A 241 -5.90 -1.30 5.69
N VAL A 242 -5.67 -0.77 6.88
CA VAL A 242 -4.52 0.06 7.21
C VAL A 242 -3.89 -0.55 8.45
N GLY A 243 -2.60 -0.79 8.41
CA GLY A 243 -1.87 -1.37 9.52
C GLY A 243 -0.49 -0.76 9.65
N MET A 244 0.17 -1.09 10.74
CA MET A 244 1.57 -0.76 10.95
C MET A 244 2.33 -2.04 11.37
N VAL A 245 3.47 -2.25 10.74
CA VAL A 245 4.42 -3.30 11.13
C VAL A 245 5.75 -2.66 11.48
N THR A 246 6.54 -3.31 12.33
CA THR A 246 7.89 -2.85 12.63
C THR A 246 8.88 -3.65 11.82
N ASP A 247 9.56 -2.99 10.90
CA ASP A 247 10.65 -3.57 10.13
C ASP A 247 11.97 -3.42 10.89
N PRO A 248 12.84 -4.46 10.93
CA PRO A 248 14.11 -4.37 11.66
C PRO A 248 15.07 -3.30 11.15
N ALA A 249 15.03 -2.97 9.87
CA ALA A 249 15.93 -1.97 9.25
C ALA A 249 15.31 -0.57 9.20
N PHE A 250 14.00 -0.47 8.92
CA PHE A 250 13.31 0.80 8.68
C PHE A 250 12.48 1.29 9.87
N GLY A 251 12.27 0.46 10.90
CA GLY A 251 11.39 0.81 12.01
C GLY A 251 9.91 0.66 11.65
N PRO A 252 9.02 1.59 12.06
CA PRO A 252 7.60 1.50 11.76
C PRO A 252 7.34 1.72 10.27
N VAL A 253 6.57 0.82 9.66
CA VAL A 253 6.13 0.87 8.26
C VAL A 253 4.62 0.81 8.24
N ILE A 254 3.98 1.75 7.56
CA ILE A 254 2.53 1.76 7.35
C ILE A 254 2.21 0.88 6.15
N VAL A 255 1.21 0.03 6.32
CA VAL A 255 0.73 -0.89 5.28
C VAL A 255 -0.71 -0.54 4.97
N PHE A 256 -1.02 -0.40 3.69
CA PHE A 256 -2.36 -0.15 3.16
C PHE A 256 -2.68 -1.15 2.05
N GLY A 257 -3.90 -1.66 2.01
CA GLY A 257 -4.27 -2.62 0.97
C GLY A 257 -5.77 -2.87 0.87
N ALA A 258 -6.14 -3.72 -0.08
CA ALA A 258 -7.50 -4.18 -0.23
C ALA A 258 -7.91 -5.02 0.99
N GLY A 259 -9.04 -4.68 1.61
CA GLY A 259 -9.62 -5.40 2.73
C GLY A 259 -10.56 -6.52 2.29
N GLY A 260 -11.22 -7.12 3.27
CA GLY A 260 -12.18 -8.20 3.06
C GLY A 260 -11.61 -9.60 3.30
N THR A 261 -12.44 -10.63 3.09
CA THR A 261 -12.10 -12.03 3.38
C THR A 261 -11.06 -12.63 2.43
N MET A 262 -10.76 -11.95 1.32
CA MET A 262 -9.82 -12.39 0.29
C MET A 262 -8.44 -11.73 0.40
N ILE A 263 -8.18 -11.00 1.47
CA ILE A 263 -6.96 -10.20 1.67
C ILE A 263 -5.66 -11.01 1.49
N GLU A 264 -5.64 -12.24 2.03
CA GLU A 264 -4.48 -13.13 1.96
C GLU A 264 -4.25 -13.72 0.56
N LEU A 265 -5.27 -13.74 -0.30
CA LEU A 265 -5.20 -14.27 -1.65
C LEU A 265 -4.84 -13.19 -2.68
N ILE A 266 -5.29 -11.96 -2.47
CA ILE A 266 -5.09 -10.86 -3.42
C ILE A 266 -3.70 -10.26 -3.26
N ASP A 267 -3.16 -10.22 -2.01
CA ASP A 267 -1.86 -9.62 -1.62
C ASP A 267 -1.60 -8.23 -2.26
N ASP A 268 -2.68 -7.47 -2.48
CA ASP A 268 -2.62 -6.10 -3.01
C ASP A 268 -2.35 -5.15 -1.84
N ARG A 269 -1.09 -4.76 -1.69
CA ARG A 269 -0.64 -3.89 -0.60
C ARG A 269 0.40 -2.88 -1.06
N ALA A 270 0.31 -1.69 -0.52
CA ALA A 270 1.34 -0.66 -0.55
C ALA A 270 1.97 -0.51 0.84
N MET A 271 3.24 -0.16 0.88
CA MET A 271 3.97 0.07 2.12
C MET A 271 4.70 1.41 2.03
N GLU A 272 4.60 2.20 3.10
CA GLU A 272 5.19 3.53 3.18
C GLU A 272 5.82 3.76 4.55
N LEU A 273 6.85 4.59 4.57
CA LEU A 273 7.49 5.01 5.82
C LEU A 273 6.79 6.25 6.38
N PRO A 274 6.49 6.30 7.70
CA PRO A 274 5.97 7.52 8.30
C PRO A 274 7.06 8.60 8.36
N PRO A 275 6.68 9.90 8.33
CA PRO A 275 5.31 10.43 8.24
C PRO A 275 4.77 10.40 6.80
N LEU A 276 3.44 10.22 6.66
CA LEU A 276 2.72 10.21 5.39
C LEU A 276 2.19 11.59 5.05
#